data_5000bad4a5d543f03f55b06c3db8e35b
#
_entry.id   5000bad4a5d543f03f55b06c3db8e35b
#
_cell.length_a   1.000
_cell.length_b   1.000
_cell.length_c   1.000
_cell.angle_alpha   90.00
_cell.angle_beta   90.00
_cell.angle_gamma   90.00
#
_symmetry.space_group_name_H-M   'P 1'
#
loop_
_entity.id
_entity.type
_entity.pdbx_description
1 polymer ?
#
loop_
_entity_poly.entity_id
_entity_poly.type
_entity_poly.pdbx_seq_one_letter_code
_entity_poly.pdbx_strand_id
1 'polypeptide(L)'
;MTTIIVTEEVSLDPIELSNYAGLVAIGLLTANILLGLLLARHYNPVRNWPHRRIDTVKIHNVIGWTALVTSLIHPALLLLPSRVQFAVIDLFYPVNAPKQPWINTLGAIAVYLLIVVLVTSHYRFDLGRRRWKILHFTTYALFPMYAIHSIFTDPALRDRSIDYLDGEKVYVELCVLIVVAALVARWKWKRVTVAATHPLPSALP
;
A
#
# COMPACT_ATOMS: atom_id res chain seq x y z
N MET A 1 -34.69 18.09 40.38
CA MET A 1 -33.33 17.60 40.20
C MET A 1 -33.27 17.02 38.80
N THR A 2 -32.92 17.86 37.80
CA THR A 2 -32.98 17.49 36.38
C THR A 2 -31.62 16.94 35.99
N THR A 3 -31.54 15.63 35.79
CA THR A 3 -30.32 14.97 35.28
C THR A 3 -30.17 15.31 33.80
N ILE A 4 -29.20 16.17 33.46
CA ILE A 4 -28.80 16.43 32.09
C ILE A 4 -27.96 15.22 31.68
N ILE A 5 -28.55 14.37 30.86
CA ILE A 5 -27.81 13.32 30.15
C ILE A 5 -27.02 14.05 29.02
N VAL A 6 -25.77 14.34 29.30
CA VAL A 6 -24.83 14.77 28.23
C VAL A 6 -24.55 13.53 27.40
N THR A 7 -25.21 13.41 26.25
CA THR A 7 -24.79 12.46 25.19
C THR A 7 -23.48 13.00 24.66
N GLU A 8 -22.37 12.37 25.06
CA GLU A 8 -21.07 12.58 24.47
C GLU A 8 -21.17 12.10 22.99
N GLU A 9 -21.41 13.04 22.07
CA GLU A 9 -21.26 12.73 20.65
C GLU A 9 -19.81 12.34 20.43
N VAL A 10 -19.57 11.08 20.14
CA VAL A 10 -18.27 10.56 19.67
C VAL A 10 -18.04 11.17 18.30
N SER A 11 -17.59 12.41 18.24
CA SER A 11 -17.12 13.04 17.02
C SER A 11 -15.72 12.46 16.73
N LEU A 12 -15.62 11.59 15.71
CA LEU A 12 -14.35 11.09 15.24
C LEU A 12 -13.51 12.29 14.77
N ASP A 13 -12.30 12.46 15.34
CA ASP A 13 -11.35 13.49 14.89
C ASP A 13 -10.98 13.20 13.41
N PRO A 14 -11.13 14.17 12.48
CA PRO A 14 -10.74 13.99 11.09
C PRO A 14 -9.30 13.50 10.91
N ILE A 15 -8.39 13.87 11.82
CA ILE A 15 -7.00 13.42 11.81
C ILE A 15 -6.93 11.91 12.10
N GLU A 16 -7.69 11.41 13.07
CA GLU A 16 -7.74 9.97 13.38
C GLU A 16 -8.37 9.19 12.22
N LEU A 17 -9.44 9.71 11.64
CA LEU A 17 -10.11 9.09 10.51
C LEU A 17 -9.17 9.02 9.29
N SER A 18 -8.41 10.10 9.04
CA SER A 18 -7.36 10.13 8.02
C SER A 18 -6.32 9.04 8.28
N ASN A 19 -5.84 8.90 9.51
CA ASN A 19 -4.86 7.89 9.87
C ASN A 19 -5.38 6.46 9.60
N TYR A 20 -6.60 6.13 10.04
CA TYR A 20 -7.20 4.82 9.73
C TYR A 20 -7.35 4.57 8.23
N ALA A 21 -7.71 5.59 7.45
CA ALA A 21 -7.74 5.45 5.99
C ALA A 21 -6.36 5.13 5.40
N GLY A 22 -5.29 5.74 5.93
CA GLY A 22 -3.91 5.42 5.58
C GLY A 22 -3.51 3.98 5.90
N LEU A 23 -3.88 3.48 7.08
CA LEU A 23 -3.64 2.09 7.49
C LEU A 23 -4.40 1.09 6.61
N VAL A 24 -5.64 1.38 6.26
CA VAL A 24 -6.40 0.56 5.31
C VAL A 24 -5.74 0.54 3.94
N ALA A 25 -5.26 1.69 3.46
CA ALA A 25 -4.58 1.79 2.17
C ALA A 25 -3.32 0.90 2.10
N ILE A 26 -2.44 0.94 3.12
CA ILE A 26 -1.23 0.09 3.12
C ILE A 26 -1.56 -1.39 3.25
N GLY A 27 -2.60 -1.75 4.01
CA GLY A 27 -3.10 -3.14 4.07
C GLY A 27 -3.59 -3.65 2.73
N LEU A 28 -4.37 -2.83 2.00
CA LEU A 28 -4.84 -3.15 0.65
C LEU A 28 -3.68 -3.27 -0.34
N LEU A 29 -2.67 -2.38 -0.28
CA LEU A 29 -1.47 -2.46 -1.11
C LEU A 29 -0.68 -3.73 -0.81
N THR A 30 -0.52 -4.10 0.46
CA THR A 30 0.12 -5.35 0.89
C THR A 30 -0.59 -6.55 0.27
N ALA A 31 -1.91 -6.66 0.44
CA ALA A 31 -2.71 -7.73 -0.13
C ALA A 31 -2.60 -7.77 -1.67
N ASN A 32 -2.60 -6.60 -2.32
CA ASN A 32 -2.50 -6.49 -3.76
C ASN A 32 -1.12 -6.94 -4.29
N ILE A 33 -0.02 -6.61 -3.60
CA ILE A 33 1.33 -7.08 -3.94
C ILE A 33 1.41 -8.60 -3.80
N LEU A 34 0.92 -9.17 -2.69
CA LEU A 34 0.91 -10.62 -2.49
C LEU A 34 0.12 -11.33 -3.59
N LEU A 35 -1.04 -10.82 -3.94
CA LEU A 35 -1.85 -11.35 -5.03
C LEU A 35 -1.14 -11.24 -6.38
N GLY A 36 -0.46 -10.12 -6.65
CA GLY A 36 0.38 -9.93 -7.84
C GLY A 36 1.56 -10.92 -7.90
N LEU A 37 2.18 -11.23 -6.77
CA LEU A 37 3.23 -12.24 -6.68
C LEU A 37 2.71 -13.65 -6.97
N LEU A 38 1.50 -13.98 -6.53
CA LEU A 38 0.81 -15.26 -6.84
C LEU A 38 0.46 -15.35 -8.32
N LEU A 39 -0.13 -14.29 -8.89
CA LEU A 39 -0.47 -14.21 -10.31
C LEU A 39 0.77 -14.37 -11.22
N ALA A 40 1.89 -13.78 -10.84
CA ALA A 40 3.14 -13.90 -11.59
C ALA A 40 3.72 -15.33 -11.60
N ARG A 41 3.19 -16.24 -10.79
CA ARG A 41 3.50 -17.68 -10.74
C ARG A 41 2.50 -18.54 -11.47
N HIS A 42 1.47 -17.96 -12.08
CA HIS A 42 0.32 -18.70 -12.57
C HIS A 42 -0.35 -19.57 -11.48
N TYR A 43 -0.09 -19.26 -10.21
CA TYR A 43 -0.72 -19.93 -9.08
C TYR A 43 -2.06 -19.25 -8.78
N ASN A 44 -3.10 -20.05 -8.88
CA ASN A 44 -4.45 -19.64 -8.49
C ASN A 44 -4.85 -20.43 -7.24
N PRO A 45 -4.85 -19.82 -6.04
CA PRO A 45 -5.18 -20.48 -4.79
C PRO A 45 -6.62 -21.01 -4.77
N VAL A 46 -7.49 -20.45 -5.63
CA VAL A 46 -8.91 -20.81 -5.71
C VAL A 46 -9.19 -21.88 -6.77
N ARG A 47 -8.16 -22.35 -7.49
CA ARG A 47 -8.32 -23.33 -8.58
C ARG A 47 -8.99 -24.64 -8.14
N ASN A 48 -8.74 -25.06 -6.91
CA ASN A 48 -9.25 -26.30 -6.33
C ASN A 48 -10.51 -26.10 -5.46
N TRP A 49 -11.00 -24.86 -5.35
CA TRP A 49 -12.19 -24.54 -4.59
C TRP A 49 -13.45 -24.80 -5.45
N PRO A 50 -14.58 -25.20 -4.85
CA PRO A 50 -15.82 -25.48 -5.62
C PRO A 50 -16.33 -24.27 -6.42
N HIS A 51 -15.95 -23.06 -6.06
CA HIS A 51 -16.27 -21.81 -6.77
C HIS A 51 -15.19 -21.40 -7.78
N ARG A 52 -14.92 -22.22 -8.80
CA ARG A 52 -13.93 -22.02 -9.88
C ARG A 52 -14.08 -20.70 -10.68
N ARG A 53 -15.04 -19.85 -10.34
CA ARG A 53 -15.39 -18.62 -11.09
C ARG A 53 -14.70 -17.36 -10.61
N ILE A 54 -13.81 -17.44 -9.61
CA ILE A 54 -13.13 -16.26 -9.08
C ILE A 54 -11.94 -15.89 -9.99
N ASP A 55 -12.08 -14.78 -10.69
CA ASP A 55 -11.00 -14.19 -11.49
C ASP A 55 -10.04 -13.43 -10.57
N THR A 56 -8.90 -14.05 -10.28
CA THR A 56 -7.86 -13.46 -9.41
C THR A 56 -7.25 -12.18 -10.01
N VAL A 57 -7.24 -12.03 -11.34
CA VAL A 57 -6.81 -10.78 -11.99
C VAL A 57 -7.80 -9.67 -11.71
N LYS A 58 -9.11 -9.99 -11.79
CA LYS A 58 -10.17 -9.03 -11.46
C LYS A 58 -10.06 -8.57 -10.01
N ILE A 59 -9.84 -9.50 -9.07
CA ILE A 59 -9.65 -9.16 -7.65
C ILE A 59 -8.43 -8.24 -7.46
N HIS A 60 -7.29 -8.60 -8.05
CA HIS A 60 -6.08 -7.76 -8.01
C HIS A 60 -6.35 -6.33 -8.51
N ASN A 61 -7.07 -6.20 -9.62
CA ASN A 61 -7.44 -4.89 -10.15
C ASN A 61 -8.38 -4.13 -9.21
N VAL A 62 -9.41 -4.78 -8.68
CA VAL A 62 -10.36 -4.15 -7.75
C VAL A 62 -9.65 -3.67 -6.49
N ILE A 63 -8.82 -4.51 -5.86
CA ILE A 63 -8.05 -4.13 -4.68
C ILE A 63 -7.12 -2.95 -4.99
N GLY A 64 -6.47 -2.94 -6.16
CA GLY A 64 -5.61 -1.83 -6.59
C GLY A 64 -6.36 -0.50 -6.69
N TRP A 65 -7.53 -0.50 -7.34
CA TRP A 65 -8.38 0.71 -7.42
C TRP A 65 -8.92 1.13 -6.05
N THR A 66 -9.33 0.19 -5.21
CA THR A 66 -9.78 0.48 -3.84
C THR A 66 -8.64 1.10 -3.02
N ALA A 67 -7.42 0.56 -3.13
CA ALA A 67 -6.25 1.13 -2.48
C ALA A 67 -5.98 2.58 -2.92
N LEU A 68 -6.10 2.89 -4.23
CA LEU A 68 -5.96 4.27 -4.71
C LEU A 68 -7.04 5.18 -4.12
N VAL A 69 -8.30 4.77 -4.18
CA VAL A 69 -9.42 5.57 -3.64
C VAL A 69 -9.20 5.85 -2.15
N THR A 70 -8.83 4.85 -1.37
CA THR A 70 -8.54 5.00 0.06
C THR A 70 -7.33 5.90 0.30
N SER A 71 -6.28 5.76 -0.52
CA SER A 71 -5.09 6.64 -0.47
C SER A 71 -5.40 8.11 -0.81
N LEU A 72 -6.44 8.39 -1.61
CA LEU A 72 -6.89 9.74 -1.91
C LEU A 72 -7.83 10.29 -0.81
N ILE A 73 -8.66 9.44 -0.22
CA ILE A 73 -9.52 9.81 0.91
C ILE A 73 -8.67 10.21 2.11
N HIS A 74 -7.58 9.50 2.38
CA HIS A 74 -6.67 9.76 3.50
C HIS A 74 -6.26 11.24 3.62
N PRO A 75 -5.60 11.88 2.65
CA PRO A 75 -5.26 13.29 2.75
C PRO A 75 -6.47 14.22 2.62
N ALA A 76 -7.54 13.82 1.90
CA ALA A 76 -8.74 14.64 1.75
C ALA A 76 -9.45 14.89 3.09
N LEU A 77 -9.40 13.93 4.01
CA LEU A 77 -9.97 14.08 5.36
C LEU A 77 -9.26 15.17 6.18
N LEU A 78 -7.98 15.50 5.87
CA LEU A 78 -7.26 16.58 6.53
C LEU A 78 -7.74 17.98 6.15
N LEU A 79 -8.59 18.10 5.11
CA LEU A 79 -9.26 19.36 4.76
C LEU A 79 -10.45 19.68 5.66
N LEU A 80 -10.94 18.69 6.41
CA LEU A 80 -12.02 18.91 7.36
C LEU A 80 -11.50 19.76 8.56
N PRO A 81 -12.38 20.55 9.18
CA PRO A 81 -11.99 21.36 10.33
C PRO A 81 -11.37 20.52 11.44
N SER A 82 -10.12 20.78 11.76
CA SER A 82 -9.35 20.10 12.80
C SER A 82 -8.35 21.05 13.45
N ARG A 83 -7.54 20.54 14.37
CA ARG A 83 -6.47 21.32 15.04
C ARG A 83 -5.41 21.86 14.08
N VAL A 84 -5.19 21.19 12.96
CA VAL A 84 -4.22 21.61 11.92
C VAL A 84 -4.98 21.83 10.64
N GLN A 85 -4.88 23.02 10.08
CA GLN A 85 -5.55 23.38 8.84
C GLN A 85 -4.59 23.14 7.67
N PHE A 86 -4.98 22.22 6.77
CA PHE A 86 -4.31 22.00 5.49
C PHE A 86 -5.06 22.74 4.39
N ALA A 87 -4.34 23.33 3.45
CA ALA A 87 -4.90 23.88 2.24
C ALA A 87 -5.06 22.80 1.16
N VAL A 88 -6.00 23.00 0.23
CA VAL A 88 -6.18 22.07 -0.89
C VAL A 88 -4.89 21.83 -1.68
N ILE A 89 -4.04 22.86 -1.81
CA ILE A 89 -2.75 22.72 -2.49
C ILE A 89 -1.81 21.75 -1.79
N ASP A 90 -1.89 21.63 -0.45
CA ASP A 90 -1.03 20.74 0.32
C ASP A 90 -1.32 19.25 0.04
N LEU A 91 -2.51 18.93 -0.50
CA LEU A 91 -2.83 17.57 -0.92
C LEU A 91 -2.04 17.15 -2.18
N PHE A 92 -1.82 18.11 -3.06
CA PHE A 92 -1.14 17.87 -4.33
C PHE A 92 0.35 18.22 -4.28
N TYR A 93 0.73 19.21 -3.49
CA TYR A 93 2.10 19.69 -3.37
C TYR A 93 2.46 20.00 -1.91
N PRO A 94 2.64 18.97 -1.08
CA PRO A 94 2.80 19.13 0.37
C PRO A 94 4.21 19.62 0.81
N VAL A 95 5.03 20.11 -0.11
CA VAL A 95 6.40 20.61 0.17
C VAL A 95 6.41 21.74 1.21
N ASN A 96 5.33 22.53 1.27
CA ASN A 96 5.14 23.61 2.22
C ASN A 96 4.00 23.37 3.20
N ALA A 97 3.57 22.09 3.34
CA ALA A 97 2.50 21.73 4.25
C ALA A 97 2.80 22.17 5.69
N PRO A 98 1.78 22.55 6.48
CA PRO A 98 1.96 23.12 7.82
C PRO A 98 2.58 22.12 8.81
N LYS A 99 2.48 20.83 8.54
CA LYS A 99 3.04 19.75 9.34
C LYS A 99 3.71 18.70 8.46
N GLN A 100 4.88 18.25 8.89
CA GLN A 100 5.65 17.14 8.31
C GLN A 100 5.79 17.18 6.76
N PRO A 101 6.21 18.31 6.17
CA PRO A 101 6.17 18.52 4.72
C PRO A 101 6.94 17.45 3.92
N TRP A 102 8.12 17.04 4.40
CA TRP A 102 8.96 16.05 3.72
C TRP A 102 8.32 14.67 3.67
N ILE A 103 7.74 14.22 4.80
CA ILE A 103 7.08 12.92 4.89
C ILE A 103 5.79 12.92 4.06
N ASN A 104 5.03 14.00 4.11
CA ASN A 104 3.81 14.14 3.29
C ASN A 104 4.15 14.20 1.79
N THR A 105 5.26 14.83 1.41
CA THR A 105 5.74 14.84 0.03
C THR A 105 6.09 13.43 -0.44
N LEU A 106 6.73 12.62 0.40
CA LEU A 106 7.02 11.23 0.07
C LEU A 106 5.73 10.42 -0.16
N GLY A 107 4.70 10.62 0.69
CA GLY A 107 3.38 10.03 0.53
C GLY A 107 2.70 10.45 -0.78
N ALA A 108 2.73 11.74 -1.12
CA ALA A 108 2.16 12.25 -2.36
C ALA A 108 2.84 11.65 -3.60
N ILE A 109 4.18 11.56 -3.62
CA ILE A 109 4.92 10.92 -4.72
C ILE A 109 4.50 9.45 -4.86
N ALA A 110 4.33 8.73 -3.74
CA ALA A 110 3.88 7.35 -3.77
C ALA A 110 2.46 7.21 -4.35
N VAL A 111 1.54 8.14 -4.03
CA VAL A 111 0.19 8.19 -4.65
C VAL A 111 0.30 8.43 -6.16
N TYR A 112 1.15 9.37 -6.61
CA TYR A 112 1.34 9.62 -8.04
C TYR A 112 1.88 8.40 -8.78
N LEU A 113 2.84 7.68 -8.20
CA LEU A 113 3.30 6.42 -8.76
C LEU A 113 2.19 5.37 -8.81
N LEU A 114 1.33 5.30 -7.80
CA LEU A 114 0.18 4.38 -7.80
C LEU A 114 -0.80 4.71 -8.92
N ILE A 115 -1.10 6.00 -9.15
CA ILE A 115 -1.93 6.45 -10.27
C ILE A 115 -1.32 6.00 -11.60
N VAL A 116 -0.02 6.25 -11.80
CA VAL A 116 0.69 5.84 -13.02
C VAL A 116 0.59 4.33 -13.23
N VAL A 117 0.81 3.53 -12.18
CA VAL A 117 0.72 2.06 -12.26
C VAL A 117 -0.68 1.61 -12.64
N LEU A 118 -1.74 2.17 -12.04
CA LEU A 118 -3.11 1.77 -12.30
C LEU A 118 -3.58 2.20 -13.70
N VAL A 119 -3.31 3.45 -14.08
CA VAL A 119 -3.66 3.97 -15.41
C VAL A 119 -2.96 3.17 -16.49
N THR A 120 -1.65 2.94 -16.36
CA THR A 120 -0.90 2.16 -17.36
C THR A 120 -1.29 0.69 -17.36
N SER A 121 -1.76 0.14 -16.24
CA SER A 121 -2.31 -1.22 -16.19
C SER A 121 -3.68 -1.33 -16.85
N HIS A 122 -4.49 -0.27 -16.82
CA HIS A 122 -5.73 -0.19 -17.56
C HIS A 122 -5.46 -0.20 -19.08
N TYR A 123 -4.51 0.60 -19.55
CA TYR A 123 -4.11 0.69 -20.96
C TYR A 123 -2.99 -0.30 -21.36
N ARG A 124 -2.83 -1.43 -20.65
CA ARG A 124 -1.72 -2.37 -20.86
C ARG A 124 -1.64 -2.94 -22.27
N PHE A 125 -2.76 -3.09 -22.96
CA PHE A 125 -2.80 -3.63 -24.32
C PHE A 125 -2.28 -2.60 -25.36
N ASP A 126 -2.61 -1.32 -25.18
CA ASP A 126 -2.19 -0.23 -26.05
C ASP A 126 -0.71 0.11 -25.85
N LEU A 127 -0.23 0.06 -24.61
CA LEU A 127 1.17 0.29 -24.25
C LEU A 127 2.12 -0.82 -24.70
N GLY A 128 1.59 -2.04 -24.87
CA GLY A 128 2.37 -3.24 -25.11
C GLY A 128 3.08 -3.78 -23.85
N ARG A 129 3.34 -5.09 -23.88
CA ARG A 129 3.82 -5.87 -22.72
C ARG A 129 5.11 -5.34 -22.09
N ARG A 130 6.07 -4.84 -22.90
CA ARG A 130 7.39 -4.41 -22.39
C ARG A 130 7.27 -3.10 -21.59
N ARG A 131 6.62 -2.08 -22.15
CA ARG A 131 6.45 -0.76 -21.52
C ARG A 131 5.59 -0.88 -20.26
N TRP A 132 4.47 -1.58 -20.37
CA TRP A 132 3.60 -1.86 -19.22
C TRP A 132 4.37 -2.53 -18.07
N LYS A 133 5.18 -3.56 -18.33
CA LYS A 133 5.96 -4.22 -17.26
C LYS A 133 6.89 -3.26 -16.53
N ILE A 134 7.61 -2.40 -17.26
CA ILE A 134 8.54 -1.43 -16.66
C ILE A 134 7.77 -0.50 -15.70
N LEU A 135 6.65 0.06 -16.17
CA LEU A 135 5.82 0.95 -15.36
C LEU A 135 5.16 0.22 -14.19
N HIS A 136 4.69 -1.00 -14.40
CA HIS A 136 4.09 -1.79 -13.34
C HIS A 136 5.10 -2.16 -12.24
N PHE A 137 6.36 -2.35 -12.57
CA PHE A 137 7.40 -2.66 -11.58
C PHE A 137 7.78 -1.48 -10.70
N THR A 138 7.34 -0.26 -10.99
CA THR A 138 7.48 0.87 -10.06
C THR A 138 6.71 0.64 -8.75
N THR A 139 5.81 -0.35 -8.70
CA THR A 139 5.17 -0.82 -7.45
C THR A 139 6.18 -1.24 -6.40
N TYR A 140 7.34 -1.76 -6.79
CA TYR A 140 8.43 -2.09 -5.86
C TYR A 140 9.12 -0.87 -5.25
N ALA A 141 8.99 0.29 -5.87
CA ALA A 141 9.48 1.56 -5.32
C ALA A 141 8.40 2.25 -4.48
N LEU A 142 7.16 2.28 -4.96
CA LEU A 142 6.07 2.98 -4.27
C LEU A 142 5.72 2.35 -2.92
N PHE A 143 5.79 1.02 -2.78
CA PHE A 143 5.43 0.37 -1.51
C PHE A 143 6.37 0.74 -0.35
N PRO A 144 7.72 0.71 -0.50
CA PRO A 144 8.62 1.25 0.50
C PRO A 144 8.39 2.73 0.82
N MET A 145 8.02 3.55 -0.18
CA MET A 145 7.70 4.97 0.05
C MET A 145 6.46 5.12 0.93
N TYR A 146 5.40 4.35 0.70
CA TYR A 146 4.23 4.29 1.57
C TYR A 146 4.60 3.83 2.98
N ALA A 147 5.41 2.79 3.10
CA ALA A 147 5.85 2.26 4.39
C ALA A 147 6.67 3.29 5.17
N ILE A 148 7.64 3.93 4.53
CA ILE A 148 8.46 5.00 5.13
C ILE A 148 7.56 6.17 5.55
N HIS A 149 6.67 6.63 4.66
CA HIS A 149 5.70 7.66 5.01
C HIS A 149 4.90 7.27 6.26
N SER A 150 4.31 6.06 6.30
CA SER A 150 3.47 5.63 7.42
C SER A 150 4.24 5.44 8.74
N ILE A 151 5.49 4.93 8.69
CA ILE A 151 6.30 4.73 9.88
C ILE A 151 6.75 6.08 10.47
N PHE A 152 7.19 7.01 9.63
CA PHE A 152 7.76 8.28 10.06
C PHE A 152 6.74 9.41 10.24
N THR A 153 5.49 9.21 9.88
CA THR A 153 4.42 10.17 10.16
C THR A 153 4.03 10.11 11.65
N ASP A 154 3.98 11.27 12.33
CA ASP A 154 3.26 11.38 13.61
C ASP A 154 1.77 11.46 13.34
N PRO A 155 0.98 10.42 13.70
CA PRO A 155 -0.44 10.37 13.38
C PRO A 155 -1.25 11.48 14.05
N ALA A 156 -0.75 12.01 15.18
CA ALA A 156 -1.39 13.12 15.90
C ALA A 156 -1.01 14.51 15.35
N LEU A 157 -0.07 14.61 14.39
CA LEU A 157 0.46 15.87 13.83
C LEU A 157 0.98 16.86 14.89
N ARG A 158 1.53 16.34 15.99
CA ARG A 158 2.04 17.10 17.14
C ARG A 158 3.57 17.18 17.17
N ASP A 159 4.25 16.68 16.14
CA ASP A 159 5.71 16.59 16.04
C ASP A 159 6.34 15.83 17.24
N ARG A 160 5.68 14.77 17.68
CA ARG A 160 6.17 13.90 18.75
C ARG A 160 7.29 12.99 18.25
N SER A 161 8.09 12.49 19.19
CA SER A 161 9.00 11.38 18.91
C SER A 161 8.21 10.15 18.44
N ILE A 162 8.73 9.45 17.44
CA ILE A 162 8.09 8.27 16.89
C ILE A 162 8.16 7.14 17.92
N ASP A 163 7.00 6.60 18.26
CA ASP A 163 6.89 5.35 19.02
C ASP A 163 6.72 4.18 18.03
N TYR A 164 7.79 3.41 17.86
CA TYR A 164 7.81 2.25 16.97
C TYR A 164 7.00 1.06 17.51
N LEU A 165 6.67 1.06 18.79
CA LEU A 165 5.86 0.00 19.43
C LEU A 165 4.37 0.33 19.45
N ASP A 166 3.99 1.49 18.95
CA ASP A 166 2.58 1.82 18.77
C ASP A 166 1.92 0.84 17.80
N GLY A 167 0.70 0.41 18.11
CA GLY A 167 -0.03 -0.61 17.35
C GLY A 167 -0.16 -0.30 15.85
N GLU A 168 -0.27 0.97 15.49
CA GLU A 168 -0.32 1.44 14.11
C GLU A 168 1.01 1.22 13.39
N LYS A 169 2.14 1.50 14.05
CA LYS A 169 3.48 1.29 13.50
C LYS A 169 3.79 -0.18 13.35
N VAL A 170 3.48 -0.97 14.38
CA VAL A 170 3.61 -2.44 14.36
C VAL A 170 2.81 -3.05 13.20
N TYR A 171 1.60 -2.56 12.95
CA TYR A 171 0.81 -3.00 11.80
C TYR A 171 1.52 -2.74 10.46
N VAL A 172 2.07 -1.54 10.26
CA VAL A 172 2.81 -1.18 9.04
C VAL A 172 4.07 -2.05 8.89
N GLU A 173 4.81 -2.23 9.98
CA GLU A 173 6.01 -3.08 10.00
C GLU A 173 5.69 -4.54 9.65
N LEU A 174 4.59 -5.09 10.16
CA LEU A 174 4.10 -6.42 9.79
C LEU A 174 3.76 -6.49 8.30
N CYS A 175 3.11 -5.48 7.73
CA CYS A 175 2.86 -5.40 6.29
C CYS A 175 4.17 -5.47 5.49
N VAL A 176 5.19 -4.72 5.90
CA VAL A 176 6.52 -4.72 5.27
C VAL A 176 7.18 -6.10 5.39
N LEU A 177 7.19 -6.69 6.58
CA LEU A 177 7.78 -8.02 6.82
C LEU A 177 7.12 -9.10 5.96
N ILE A 178 5.80 -9.09 5.83
CA ILE A 178 5.04 -10.03 5.00
C ILE A 178 5.44 -9.90 3.53
N VAL A 179 5.53 -8.67 3.01
CA VAL A 179 5.94 -8.43 1.61
C VAL A 179 7.37 -8.88 1.39
N VAL A 180 8.29 -8.54 2.29
CA VAL A 180 9.71 -8.95 2.21
C VAL A 180 9.83 -10.46 2.26
N ALA A 181 9.14 -11.12 3.19
CA ALA A 181 9.14 -12.58 3.30
C ALA A 181 8.63 -13.25 2.01
N ALA A 182 7.56 -12.72 1.41
CA ALA A 182 7.01 -13.22 0.16
C ALA A 182 7.99 -13.05 -1.03
N LEU A 183 8.71 -11.91 -1.09
CA LEU A 183 9.73 -11.66 -2.10
C LEU A 183 10.93 -12.61 -1.94
N VAL A 184 11.41 -12.82 -0.71
CA VAL A 184 12.51 -13.74 -0.41
C VAL A 184 12.10 -15.19 -0.73
N ALA A 185 10.90 -15.61 -0.36
CA ALA A 185 10.38 -16.92 -0.69
C ALA A 185 10.31 -17.13 -2.21
N ARG A 186 9.84 -16.11 -2.95
CA ARG A 186 9.83 -16.13 -4.42
C ARG A 186 11.23 -16.28 -5.01
N TRP A 187 12.23 -15.57 -4.48
CA TRP A 187 13.60 -15.60 -4.96
C TRP A 187 14.26 -16.96 -4.72
N LYS A 188 14.15 -17.51 -3.50
CA LYS A 188 14.66 -18.84 -3.14
C LYS A 188 14.07 -19.92 -4.03
N TRP A 189 12.76 -19.89 -4.26
CA TRP A 189 12.09 -20.89 -5.09
C TRP A 189 12.55 -20.88 -6.55
N LYS A 190 12.80 -19.71 -7.15
CA LYS A 190 13.38 -19.62 -8.50
C LYS A 190 14.74 -20.29 -8.57
N ARG A 191 15.59 -20.14 -7.58
CA ARG A 191 16.92 -20.77 -7.52
C ARG A 191 16.84 -22.29 -7.49
N VAL A 192 15.93 -22.85 -6.70
CA VAL A 192 15.73 -24.30 -6.59
C VAL A 192 15.24 -24.88 -7.94
N THR A 193 14.31 -24.22 -8.60
CA THR A 193 13.80 -24.70 -9.91
C THR A 193 14.88 -24.68 -10.98
N VAL A 194 15.70 -23.65 -11.05
CA VAL A 194 16.82 -23.55 -12.00
C VAL A 194 17.88 -24.62 -11.73
N ALA A 195 18.23 -24.86 -10.49
CA ALA A 195 19.18 -25.90 -10.10
C ALA A 195 18.69 -27.31 -10.45
N ALA A 196 17.37 -27.55 -10.33
CA ALA A 196 16.77 -28.85 -10.68
C ALA A 196 16.67 -29.09 -12.19
N THR A 197 16.59 -28.02 -13.00
CA THR A 197 16.53 -28.13 -14.47
C THR A 197 17.89 -28.19 -15.17
N HIS A 198 18.96 -27.81 -14.46
CA HIS A 198 20.35 -27.91 -14.94
C HIS A 198 21.19 -28.63 -13.88
N PRO A 199 21.07 -29.97 -13.76
CA PRO A 199 21.99 -30.72 -12.93
C PRO A 199 23.42 -30.56 -13.48
N LEU A 200 24.38 -30.31 -12.59
CA LEU A 200 25.80 -30.29 -12.97
C LEU A 200 26.14 -31.58 -13.72
N PRO A 201 26.90 -31.54 -14.83
CA PRO A 201 27.35 -32.75 -15.47
C PRO A 201 28.05 -33.59 -14.42
N SER A 202 27.60 -34.85 -14.29
CA SER A 202 28.30 -35.83 -13.45
C SER A 202 29.74 -35.87 -13.91
N ALA A 203 30.67 -35.61 -13.01
CA ALA A 203 32.08 -35.85 -13.27
C ALA A 203 32.21 -37.31 -13.73
N LEU A 204 32.58 -37.49 -15.01
CA LEU A 204 32.89 -38.78 -15.56
C LEU A 204 34.15 -39.29 -14.83
N PRO A 205 34.23 -40.58 -14.57
CA PRO A 205 35.34 -41.21 -13.86
C PRO A 205 36.67 -41.09 -14.61
#